data_6e3f4298632ee1409d29749f1eb0305f
#
_entry.id   6e3f4298632ee1409d29749f1eb0305f
#
_cell.length_a   1.000
_cell.length_b   1.000
_cell.length_c   1.000
_cell.angle_alpha   90.00
_cell.angle_beta   90.00
_cell.angle_gamma   90.00
#
_symmetry.space_group_name_H-M   'P 1'
#
loop_
_entity.id
_entity.type
_entity.pdbx_description
1 polymer ?
#
loop_
_entity_poly.entity_id
_entity_poly.type
_entity_poly.pdbx_seq_one_letter_code
_entity_poly.pdbx_strand_id
1 'polypeptide(L)'
;MPDVRIENEIKMYSPGGPFSYEGDDPSEKMDAFVYVFMEVGFSCTSPKISKHTDYYYTDTAGEFDARRTILRYRDLGGKAFLTIKIPSMEEGLGLSRREIEGEVLNDSRFDRWKSVQDYATEYCGPVEIGRTPSLITEVTRGRCQITSKVMTYTFTFDKMVYHDPVSGRKSKACYELEFESLDKAIEDDPAIERLVALLSDRYMFEEEQISKYERGRAFLRSIGSR
;
A
#
# COMPACT_ATOMS: atom_id res chain seq x y z
N MET A 1 13.40 -1.33 17.77
CA MET A 1 13.14 0.07 17.40
C MET A 1 12.36 0.05 16.11
N PRO A 2 11.40 0.95 15.89
CA PRO A 2 10.70 1.03 14.63
C PRO A 2 11.67 1.42 13.50
N ASP A 3 11.36 0.94 12.31
CA ASP A 3 12.06 1.33 11.10
C ASP A 3 11.53 2.70 10.65
N VAL A 4 12.45 3.62 10.32
CA VAL A 4 12.12 4.96 9.83
C VAL A 4 12.76 5.13 8.47
N ARG A 5 11.95 5.28 7.44
CA ARG A 5 12.43 5.38 6.05
C ARG A 5 11.70 6.45 5.25
N ILE A 6 12.31 6.87 4.16
CA ILE A 6 11.68 7.66 3.10
C ILE A 6 11.36 6.68 1.97
N GLU A 7 10.11 6.62 1.54
CA GLU A 7 9.69 5.80 0.42
C GLU A 7 9.91 6.56 -0.90
N ASN A 8 10.64 5.95 -1.83
CA ASN A 8 10.70 6.35 -3.23
C ASN A 8 9.96 5.29 -4.03
N GLU A 9 8.76 5.61 -4.52
CA GLU A 9 7.90 4.64 -5.19
C GLU A 9 7.27 5.20 -6.47
N ILE A 10 7.18 4.33 -7.49
CA ILE A 10 6.21 4.51 -8.58
C ILE A 10 5.01 3.64 -8.27
N LYS A 11 3.85 4.21 -8.37
CA LYS A 11 2.58 3.56 -8.12
C LYS A 11 1.72 3.61 -9.38
N MET A 12 1.12 2.47 -9.72
CA MET A 12 0.21 2.36 -10.85
C MET A 12 -1.09 1.69 -10.40
N TYR A 13 -2.20 2.14 -10.94
CA TYR A 13 -3.53 1.68 -10.53
C TYR A 13 -4.39 1.29 -11.73
N SER A 14 -5.18 0.23 -11.58
CA SER A 14 -6.20 -0.16 -12.55
C SER A 14 -7.53 -0.43 -11.84
N PRO A 15 -8.56 0.42 -12.06
CA PRO A 15 -9.88 0.23 -11.44
C PRO A 15 -10.70 -0.91 -12.05
N GLY A 16 -10.35 -1.36 -13.24
CA GLY A 16 -11.14 -2.32 -13.99
C GLY A 16 -10.46 -2.85 -15.26
N GLY A 17 -9.12 -2.82 -15.30
CA GLY A 17 -8.32 -3.33 -16.43
C GLY A 17 -8.51 -4.83 -16.69
N PRO A 18 -7.61 -5.48 -17.44
CA PRO A 18 -7.72 -6.91 -17.80
C PRO A 18 -7.77 -7.87 -16.61
N PHE A 19 -7.58 -7.34 -15.40
CA PHE A 19 -7.74 -8.06 -14.13
C PHE A 19 -9.11 -7.89 -13.48
N SER A 20 -10.08 -7.30 -14.16
CA SER A 20 -11.44 -7.03 -13.63
C SER A 20 -12.32 -8.25 -13.50
N TYR A 21 -11.85 -9.44 -13.85
CA TYR A 21 -12.60 -10.67 -13.66
C TYR A 21 -12.55 -11.11 -12.19
N GLU A 22 -13.71 -11.28 -11.58
CA GLU A 22 -13.84 -11.98 -10.30
C GLU A 22 -13.15 -13.35 -10.42
N GLY A 23 -12.15 -13.61 -9.58
CA GLY A 23 -11.41 -14.87 -9.61
C GLY A 23 -9.95 -14.76 -10.05
N ASP A 24 -9.48 -13.62 -10.50
CA ASP A 24 -8.05 -13.43 -10.81
C ASP A 24 -7.19 -13.58 -9.56
N ASP A 25 -6.51 -14.71 -9.45
CA ASP A 25 -5.53 -14.95 -8.39
C ASP A 25 -4.25 -14.17 -8.72
N PRO A 26 -3.75 -13.31 -7.80
CA PRO A 26 -2.47 -12.64 -7.99
C PRO A 26 -1.30 -13.57 -8.33
N SER A 27 -1.31 -14.86 -7.93
CA SER A 27 -0.26 -15.80 -8.27
C SER A 27 -0.12 -16.00 -9.78
N GLU A 28 -1.24 -16.18 -10.49
CA GLU A 28 -1.24 -16.36 -11.95
C GLU A 28 -0.74 -15.12 -12.70
N LYS A 29 -1.03 -13.95 -12.15
CA LYS A 29 -0.61 -12.67 -12.76
C LYS A 29 0.86 -12.36 -12.50
N MET A 30 1.40 -12.78 -11.36
CA MET A 30 2.83 -12.60 -11.08
C MET A 30 3.71 -13.27 -12.13
N ASP A 31 3.35 -14.44 -12.62
CA ASP A 31 4.10 -15.12 -13.70
C ASP A 31 4.09 -14.29 -14.98
N ALA A 32 2.95 -13.69 -15.34
CA ALA A 32 2.87 -12.80 -16.50
C ALA A 32 3.76 -11.56 -16.35
N PHE A 33 3.80 -10.94 -15.16
CA PHE A 33 4.70 -9.81 -14.90
C PHE A 33 6.17 -10.19 -14.97
N VAL A 34 6.57 -11.39 -14.54
CA VAL A 34 7.96 -11.86 -14.66
C VAL A 34 8.41 -11.86 -16.13
N TYR A 35 7.55 -12.31 -17.07
CA TYR A 35 7.88 -12.25 -18.51
C TYR A 35 8.06 -10.81 -18.99
N VAL A 36 7.18 -9.89 -18.55
CA VAL A 36 7.30 -8.47 -18.90
C VAL A 36 8.61 -7.87 -18.38
N PHE A 37 9.01 -8.21 -17.14
CA PHE A 37 10.26 -7.73 -16.57
C PHE A 37 11.48 -8.21 -17.37
N MET A 38 11.50 -9.47 -17.74
CA MET A 38 12.58 -10.04 -18.55
C MET A 38 12.66 -9.39 -19.95
N GLU A 39 11.52 -9.05 -20.55
CA GLU A 39 11.46 -8.41 -21.87
C GLU A 39 12.16 -7.04 -21.87
N VAL A 40 12.05 -6.26 -20.80
CA VAL A 40 12.71 -4.96 -20.67
C VAL A 40 14.08 -5.02 -20.00
N GLY A 41 14.57 -6.21 -19.70
CA GLY A 41 15.95 -6.46 -19.25
C GLY A 41 16.14 -6.47 -17.74
N PHE A 42 15.06 -6.67 -16.96
CA PHE A 42 15.16 -6.95 -15.53
C PHE A 42 15.39 -8.44 -15.27
N SER A 43 16.17 -8.75 -14.24
CA SER A 43 16.12 -10.05 -13.57
C SER A 43 15.08 -10.00 -12.44
N CYS A 44 14.50 -11.14 -12.09
CA CYS A 44 13.46 -11.23 -11.08
C CYS A 44 13.70 -12.39 -10.13
N THR A 45 13.49 -12.17 -8.81
CA THR A 45 13.43 -13.27 -7.84
C THR A 45 12.08 -14.00 -7.93
N SER A 46 12.02 -15.24 -7.45
CA SER A 46 10.74 -15.98 -7.38
C SER A 46 9.68 -15.18 -6.61
N PRO A 47 8.48 -14.99 -7.21
CA PRO A 47 7.40 -14.28 -6.54
C PRO A 47 6.93 -14.99 -5.27
N LYS A 48 6.49 -14.20 -4.29
CA LYS A 48 5.85 -14.67 -3.06
C LYS A 48 4.45 -14.08 -2.97
N ILE A 49 3.48 -14.92 -2.63
CA ILE A 49 2.10 -14.49 -2.42
C ILE A 49 1.82 -14.45 -0.92
N SER A 50 1.18 -13.39 -0.48
CA SER A 50 0.74 -13.21 0.90
C SER A 50 -0.65 -12.59 0.95
N LYS A 51 -1.37 -12.81 2.05
CA LYS A 51 -2.65 -12.16 2.33
C LYS A 51 -2.53 -11.40 3.64
N HIS A 52 -3.13 -10.24 3.69
CA HIS A 52 -3.19 -9.44 4.90
C HIS A 52 -4.44 -8.58 4.93
N THR A 53 -4.75 -8.08 6.12
CA THR A 53 -5.82 -7.11 6.31
C THR A 53 -5.22 -5.84 6.92
N ASP A 54 -5.47 -4.72 6.28
CA ASP A 54 -5.10 -3.39 6.76
C ASP A 54 -6.32 -2.74 7.43
N TYR A 55 -6.14 -2.30 8.67
CA TYR A 55 -7.11 -1.53 9.44
C TYR A 55 -6.58 -0.10 9.57
N TYR A 56 -7.28 0.84 9.00
CA TYR A 56 -6.91 2.26 9.08
C TYR A 56 -7.68 2.95 10.19
N TYR A 57 -7.00 3.81 10.91
CA TYR A 57 -7.56 4.57 12.00
C TYR A 57 -7.36 6.06 11.77
N THR A 58 -8.25 6.87 12.31
CA THR A 58 -8.11 8.33 12.33
C THR A 58 -8.33 8.84 13.76
N ASP A 59 -7.84 10.03 14.03
CA ASP A 59 -8.09 10.73 15.29
C ASP A 59 -9.51 11.27 15.36
N THR A 60 -9.99 11.49 16.58
CA THR A 60 -11.35 11.99 16.83
C THR A 60 -11.51 13.48 16.46
N ALA A 61 -10.40 14.22 16.39
CA ALA A 61 -10.37 15.64 16.03
C ALA A 61 -10.31 15.88 14.50
N GLY A 62 -10.01 14.84 13.69
CA GLY A 62 -9.89 14.96 12.23
C GLY A 62 -8.57 15.57 11.75
N GLU A 63 -7.58 15.70 12.62
CA GLU A 63 -6.28 16.30 12.27
C GLU A 63 -5.48 15.38 11.34
N PHE A 64 -5.60 14.04 11.48
CA PHE A 64 -4.92 13.09 10.61
C PHE A 64 -5.39 13.24 9.16
N ASP A 65 -6.70 13.34 8.94
CA ASP A 65 -7.24 13.57 7.60
C ASP A 65 -6.79 14.93 7.04
N ALA A 66 -6.82 15.99 7.86
CA ALA A 66 -6.38 17.33 7.46
C ALA A 66 -4.90 17.41 7.09
N ARG A 67 -4.05 16.65 7.79
CA ARG A 67 -2.60 16.57 7.56
C ARG A 67 -2.20 15.42 6.60
N ARG A 68 -3.17 14.67 6.06
CA ARG A 68 -2.93 13.47 5.22
C ARG A 68 -2.05 12.43 5.92
N THR A 69 -2.09 12.39 7.24
CA THR A 69 -1.42 11.37 8.05
C THR A 69 -2.19 10.06 7.97
N ILE A 70 -1.51 8.96 7.72
CA ILE A 70 -2.10 7.62 7.64
C ILE A 70 -1.61 6.80 8.82
N LEU A 71 -2.55 6.29 9.63
CA LEU A 71 -2.29 5.35 10.71
C LEU A 71 -2.90 3.99 10.33
N ARG A 72 -2.06 2.97 10.21
CA ARG A 72 -2.43 1.64 9.75
C ARG A 72 -1.97 0.56 10.72
N TYR A 73 -2.86 -0.35 11.07
CA TYR A 73 -2.53 -1.64 11.65
C TYR A 73 -2.68 -2.71 10.55
N ARG A 74 -1.60 -3.44 10.27
CA ARG A 74 -1.57 -4.53 9.29
C ARG A 74 -1.52 -5.87 10.00
N ASP A 75 -2.49 -6.74 9.72
CA ASP A 75 -2.56 -8.11 10.23
C ASP A 75 -2.14 -9.10 9.15
N LEU A 76 -1.11 -9.88 9.42
CA LEU A 76 -0.54 -10.92 8.55
C LEU A 76 -0.88 -12.34 9.04
N GLY A 77 -1.86 -12.47 9.95
CA GLY A 77 -2.31 -13.76 10.46
C GLY A 77 -1.45 -14.41 11.57
N GLY A 78 -0.33 -13.83 11.94
CA GLY A 78 0.55 -14.31 13.02
C GLY A 78 1.52 -13.24 13.48
N LYS A 79 1.66 -12.22 12.64
CA LYS A 79 2.42 -11.01 12.89
C LYS A 79 1.57 -9.82 12.56
N ALA A 80 1.81 -8.72 13.23
CA ALA A 80 1.16 -7.47 12.92
C ALA A 80 2.17 -6.31 12.91
N PHE A 81 1.85 -5.29 12.14
CA PHE A 81 2.66 -4.08 12.02
C PHE A 81 1.79 -2.85 12.23
N LEU A 82 2.33 -1.88 12.96
CA LEU A 82 1.78 -0.54 13.03
C LEU A 82 2.63 0.39 12.17
N THR A 83 1.97 1.18 11.34
CA THR A 83 2.61 2.10 10.42
C THR A 83 1.98 3.48 10.56
N ILE A 84 2.82 4.51 10.69
CA ILE A 84 2.42 5.91 10.51
C ILE A 84 3.12 6.44 9.27
N LYS A 85 2.34 7.01 8.33
CA LYS A 85 2.87 7.72 7.17
C LYS A 85 2.52 9.19 7.29
N ILE A 86 3.55 10.03 7.34
CA ILE A 86 3.44 11.48 7.47
C ILE A 86 3.95 12.09 6.17
N PRO A 87 3.20 13.01 5.51
CA PRO A 87 3.70 13.71 4.33
C PRO A 87 5.03 14.40 4.63
N SER A 88 6.00 14.25 3.75
CA SER A 88 7.23 15.03 3.82
C SER A 88 6.96 16.46 3.35
N MET A 89 7.60 17.42 4.01
CA MET A 89 7.56 18.84 3.60
C MET A 89 8.62 19.16 2.52
N GLU A 90 9.41 18.16 2.11
CA GLU A 90 10.41 18.33 1.06
C GLU A 90 9.75 18.39 -0.31
N GLU A 91 9.98 19.48 -1.04
CA GLU A 91 9.54 19.67 -2.43
C GLU A 91 10.34 18.73 -3.34
N GLY A 92 9.68 17.70 -3.91
CA GLY A 92 10.22 16.80 -4.91
C GLY A 92 9.12 16.29 -5.84
N LEU A 93 9.49 15.87 -7.04
CA LEU A 93 8.59 15.16 -7.95
C LEU A 93 8.33 13.75 -7.38
N GLY A 94 7.16 13.55 -6.78
CA GLY A 94 6.74 12.28 -6.21
C GLY A 94 6.15 12.41 -4.80
N LEU A 95 5.44 11.38 -4.34
CA LEU A 95 4.92 11.31 -2.97
C LEU A 95 6.06 10.91 -2.02
N SER A 96 6.86 11.87 -1.57
CA SER A 96 7.79 11.64 -0.47
C SER A 96 7.01 11.60 0.84
N ARG A 97 7.10 10.48 1.56
CA ARG A 97 6.46 10.29 2.86
C ARG A 97 7.45 9.69 3.85
N ARG A 98 7.50 10.27 5.03
CA ARG A 98 8.18 9.63 6.15
C ARG A 98 7.30 8.50 6.65
N GLU A 99 7.80 7.28 6.58
CA GLU A 99 7.15 6.09 7.14
C GLU A 99 7.87 5.67 8.43
N ILE A 100 7.08 5.40 9.47
CA ILE A 100 7.52 4.82 10.73
C ILE A 100 6.75 3.51 10.87
N GLU A 101 7.45 2.38 10.86
CA GLU A 101 6.83 1.05 10.96
C GLU A 101 7.44 0.25 12.12
N GLY A 102 6.59 -0.38 12.92
CA GLY A 102 6.97 -1.23 14.03
C GLY A 102 6.18 -2.54 14.04
N GLU A 103 6.88 -3.67 14.28
CA GLU A 103 6.24 -4.96 14.53
C GLU A 103 5.60 -4.96 15.92
N VAL A 104 4.36 -5.45 16.02
CA VAL A 104 3.64 -5.62 17.28
C VAL A 104 3.28 -7.09 17.47
N LEU A 105 3.30 -7.54 18.73
CA LEU A 105 2.87 -8.89 19.07
C LEU A 105 1.36 -9.03 18.86
N ASN A 106 0.96 -10.03 18.09
CA ASN A 106 -0.45 -10.37 17.85
C ASN A 106 -0.79 -11.64 18.63
N ASP A 107 -0.88 -11.52 19.96
CA ASP A 107 -1.28 -12.63 20.84
C ASP A 107 -2.74 -12.47 21.31
N SER A 108 -3.30 -13.51 21.94
CA SER A 108 -4.69 -13.54 22.42
C SER A 108 -5.02 -12.50 23.51
N ARG A 109 -4.02 -11.83 24.07
CA ARG A 109 -4.17 -10.75 25.06
C ARG A 109 -4.04 -9.37 24.44
N PHE A 110 -3.87 -9.31 23.11
CA PHE A 110 -3.62 -8.10 22.37
C PHE A 110 -4.89 -7.25 22.21
N ASP A 111 -4.87 -6.06 22.78
CA ASP A 111 -5.86 -5.03 22.49
C ASP A 111 -5.36 -4.18 21.30
N ARG A 112 -5.88 -4.46 20.11
CA ARG A 112 -5.51 -3.76 18.89
C ARG A 112 -5.66 -2.24 19.05
N TRP A 113 -6.79 -1.79 19.56
CA TRP A 113 -7.03 -0.35 19.70
C TRP A 113 -6.04 0.30 20.66
N LYS A 114 -5.75 -0.35 21.79
CA LYS A 114 -4.77 0.18 22.74
C LYS A 114 -3.40 0.32 22.11
N SER A 115 -2.94 -0.67 21.36
CA SER A 115 -1.65 -0.59 20.67
C SER A 115 -1.60 0.48 19.60
N VAL A 116 -2.70 0.67 18.85
CA VAL A 116 -2.85 1.76 17.87
C VAL A 116 -2.79 3.11 18.57
N GLN A 117 -3.50 3.27 19.70
CA GLN A 117 -3.52 4.49 20.51
C GLN A 117 -2.14 4.83 21.07
N ASP A 118 -1.47 3.85 21.67
CA ASP A 118 -0.14 4.02 22.28
C ASP A 118 0.88 4.42 21.20
N TYR A 119 0.85 3.74 20.03
CA TYR A 119 1.74 4.02 18.91
C TYR A 119 1.49 5.42 18.30
N ALA A 120 0.23 5.81 18.11
CA ALA A 120 -0.10 7.14 17.64
C ALA A 120 0.39 8.24 18.61
N THR A 121 0.21 8.01 19.92
CA THR A 121 0.66 8.95 20.95
C THR A 121 2.19 9.07 20.97
N GLU A 122 2.93 7.98 20.79
CA GLU A 122 4.40 7.95 20.75
C GLU A 122 4.96 8.79 19.59
N TYR A 123 4.37 8.66 18.39
CA TYR A 123 4.94 9.26 17.16
C TYR A 123 4.26 10.55 16.69
N CYS A 124 3.02 10.81 17.11
CA CYS A 124 2.28 12.02 16.73
C CYS A 124 2.02 12.97 17.92
N GLY A 125 2.41 12.58 19.13
CA GLY A 125 2.11 13.32 20.36
C GLY A 125 0.69 13.04 20.90
N PRO A 126 0.21 13.82 21.87
CA PRO A 126 -1.10 13.61 22.47
C PRO A 126 -2.21 13.66 21.41
N VAL A 127 -2.86 12.52 21.17
CA VAL A 127 -3.93 12.35 20.18
C VAL A 127 -4.92 11.31 20.69
N GLU A 128 -6.21 11.47 20.40
CA GLU A 128 -7.24 10.48 20.70
C GLU A 128 -7.67 9.78 19.41
N ILE A 129 -7.45 8.47 19.33
CA ILE A 129 -7.78 7.64 18.16
C ILE A 129 -9.17 7.04 18.30
N GLY A 130 -9.95 7.08 17.22
CA GLY A 130 -11.26 6.43 17.17
C GLY A 130 -11.15 4.92 17.44
N ARG A 131 -12.09 4.36 18.22
CA ARG A 131 -12.06 2.92 18.61
C ARG A 131 -12.33 1.98 17.44
N THR A 132 -13.12 2.44 16.50
CA THR A 132 -13.47 1.68 15.28
C THR A 132 -12.55 2.10 14.15
N PRO A 133 -12.01 1.16 13.35
CA PRO A 133 -11.28 1.52 12.14
C PRO A 133 -12.15 2.41 11.23
N SER A 134 -11.55 3.39 10.59
CA SER A 134 -12.22 4.25 9.61
C SER A 134 -12.37 3.57 8.24
N LEU A 135 -11.54 2.56 7.97
CA LEU A 135 -11.51 1.78 6.74
C LEU A 135 -10.84 0.43 7.01
N ILE A 136 -11.30 -0.62 6.35
CA ILE A 136 -10.62 -1.92 6.31
C ILE A 136 -10.30 -2.24 4.84
N THR A 137 -9.12 -2.82 4.59
CA THR A 137 -8.74 -3.28 3.24
C THR A 137 -8.21 -4.70 3.33
N GLU A 138 -8.86 -5.62 2.65
CA GLU A 138 -8.33 -6.98 2.42
C GLU A 138 -7.41 -6.92 1.21
N VAL A 139 -6.20 -7.46 1.35
CA VAL A 139 -5.17 -7.43 0.30
C VAL A 139 -4.65 -8.83 0.05
N THR A 140 -4.60 -9.23 -1.22
CA THR A 140 -3.76 -10.34 -1.69
C THR A 140 -2.61 -9.73 -2.46
N ARG A 141 -1.39 -9.95 -2.00
CA ARG A 141 -0.16 -9.33 -2.51
C ARG A 141 0.75 -10.35 -3.14
N GLY A 142 1.11 -10.14 -4.40
CA GLY A 142 2.29 -10.73 -5.01
C GLY A 142 3.49 -9.79 -4.82
N ARG A 143 4.65 -10.33 -4.45
CA ARG A 143 5.88 -9.56 -4.24
C ARG A 143 7.09 -10.30 -4.78
N CYS A 144 7.97 -9.57 -5.48
CA CYS A 144 9.32 -10.04 -5.85
C CYS A 144 10.29 -8.87 -5.84
N GLN A 145 11.59 -9.18 -5.94
CA GLN A 145 12.59 -8.18 -6.28
C GLN A 145 12.87 -8.25 -7.78
N ILE A 146 12.95 -7.09 -8.42
CA ILE A 146 13.37 -6.94 -9.80
C ILE A 146 14.63 -6.07 -9.83
N THR A 147 15.59 -6.47 -10.65
CA THR A 147 16.90 -5.79 -10.73
C THR A 147 17.21 -5.45 -12.18
N SER A 148 17.41 -4.18 -12.45
CA SER A 148 17.96 -3.65 -13.70
C SER A 148 19.48 -3.64 -13.65
N LYS A 149 20.13 -3.04 -14.66
CA LYS A 149 21.58 -2.77 -14.61
C LYS A 149 21.95 -1.65 -13.64
N VAL A 150 20.99 -0.84 -13.22
CA VAL A 150 21.19 0.37 -12.42
C VAL A 150 20.87 0.12 -10.96
N MET A 151 19.70 -0.48 -10.67
CA MET A 151 19.23 -0.66 -9.29
C MET A 151 18.26 -1.83 -9.12
N THR A 152 17.95 -2.14 -7.85
CA THR A 152 16.98 -3.16 -7.44
C THR A 152 15.73 -2.48 -6.88
N TYR A 153 14.58 -2.99 -7.30
CA TYR A 153 13.26 -2.56 -6.79
C TYR A 153 12.57 -3.69 -6.07
N THR A 154 11.80 -3.35 -5.06
CA THR A 154 10.73 -4.21 -4.58
C THR A 154 9.50 -3.95 -5.45
N PHE A 155 9.10 -4.96 -6.22
CA PHE A 155 7.83 -4.94 -6.95
C PHE A 155 6.74 -5.57 -6.11
N THR A 156 5.57 -4.93 -6.05
CA THR A 156 4.36 -5.51 -5.49
C THR A 156 3.19 -5.36 -6.46
N PHE A 157 2.36 -6.41 -6.49
CA PHE A 157 1.07 -6.42 -7.16
C PHE A 157 -0.01 -6.76 -6.14
N ASP A 158 -0.91 -5.80 -5.90
CA ASP A 158 -1.97 -5.90 -4.92
C ASP A 158 -3.33 -6.02 -5.57
N LYS A 159 -4.08 -7.07 -5.20
CA LYS A 159 -5.54 -7.13 -5.35
C LYS A 159 -6.16 -6.69 -4.04
N MET A 160 -6.99 -5.67 -4.08
CA MET A 160 -7.56 -5.03 -2.88
C MET A 160 -9.08 -5.00 -2.92
N VAL A 161 -9.69 -5.18 -1.75
CA VAL A 161 -11.13 -4.95 -1.52
C VAL A 161 -11.27 -4.04 -0.31
N TYR A 162 -11.93 -2.92 -0.49
CA TYR A 162 -12.25 -1.98 0.59
C TYR A 162 -13.53 -2.37 1.30
N HIS A 163 -13.55 -2.22 2.62
CA HIS A 163 -14.72 -2.50 3.45
C HIS A 163 -15.08 -1.27 4.29
N ASP A 164 -16.34 -0.99 4.35
CA ASP A 164 -16.90 -0.08 5.36
C ASP A 164 -17.05 -0.84 6.68
N PRO A 165 -16.30 -0.49 7.74
CA PRO A 165 -16.36 -1.19 9.01
C PRO A 165 -17.71 -1.01 9.75
N VAL A 166 -18.53 -0.02 9.36
CA VAL A 166 -19.82 0.28 9.99
C VAL A 166 -20.94 -0.49 9.30
N SER A 167 -21.06 -0.40 7.99
CA SER A 167 -22.14 -1.06 7.24
C SER A 167 -21.78 -2.46 6.75
N GLY A 168 -20.51 -2.84 6.79
CA GLY A 168 -20.00 -4.10 6.23
C GLY A 168 -19.99 -4.15 4.70
N ARG A 169 -20.36 -3.06 4.01
CA ARG A 169 -20.34 -3.02 2.54
C ARG A 169 -18.90 -3.10 2.01
N LYS A 170 -18.74 -3.84 0.90
CA LYS A 170 -17.46 -4.05 0.23
C LYS A 170 -17.42 -3.40 -1.15
N SER A 171 -16.25 -2.93 -1.56
CA SER A 171 -16.01 -2.51 -2.94
C SER A 171 -15.89 -3.72 -3.88
N LYS A 172 -15.92 -3.46 -5.18
CA LYS A 172 -15.31 -4.38 -6.14
C LYS A 172 -13.80 -4.46 -5.89
N ALA A 173 -13.17 -5.52 -6.38
CA ALA A 173 -11.71 -5.63 -6.36
C ALA A 173 -11.10 -4.53 -7.24
N CYS A 174 -9.98 -3.98 -6.79
CA CYS A 174 -9.13 -3.10 -7.58
C CYS A 174 -7.67 -3.52 -7.43
N TYR A 175 -6.83 -3.03 -8.32
CA TYR A 175 -5.48 -3.53 -8.50
C TYR A 175 -4.47 -2.39 -8.49
N GLU A 176 -3.32 -2.61 -7.85
CA GLU A 176 -2.23 -1.65 -7.77
C GLU A 176 -0.89 -2.34 -7.97
N LEU A 177 -0.01 -1.69 -8.70
CA LEU A 177 1.41 -2.03 -8.78
C LEU A 177 2.21 -0.98 -8.03
N GLU A 178 3.23 -1.40 -7.30
CA GLU A 178 4.21 -0.51 -6.68
C GLU A 178 5.62 -0.98 -7.03
N PHE A 179 6.47 -0.02 -7.39
CA PHE A 179 7.91 -0.21 -7.55
C PHE A 179 8.59 0.67 -6.52
N GLU A 180 9.14 0.07 -5.46
CA GLU A 180 9.79 0.77 -4.36
C GLU A 180 11.31 0.61 -4.46
N SER A 181 12.03 1.73 -4.40
CA SER A 181 13.48 1.77 -4.24
C SER A 181 13.83 2.36 -2.88
N LEU A 182 14.75 1.71 -2.17
CA LEU A 182 15.23 2.17 -0.86
C LEU A 182 16.48 3.06 -0.96
N ASP A 183 17.20 3.00 -2.08
CA ASP A 183 18.57 3.49 -2.14
C ASP A 183 18.78 4.69 -3.07
N LYS A 184 17.89 4.96 -4.03
CA LYS A 184 18.07 5.97 -5.08
C LYS A 184 16.76 6.54 -5.61
N ALA A 185 16.84 7.72 -6.20
CA ALA A 185 15.76 8.26 -7.01
C ALA A 185 15.45 7.34 -8.20
N ILE A 186 14.18 7.03 -8.39
CA ILE A 186 13.71 6.07 -9.41
C ILE A 186 13.93 6.62 -10.82
N GLU A 187 13.91 7.93 -10.97
CA GLU A 187 14.08 8.66 -12.23
C GLU A 187 15.44 8.45 -12.91
N ASP A 188 16.41 7.90 -12.17
CA ASP A 188 17.76 7.62 -12.72
C ASP A 188 17.85 6.29 -13.50
N ASP A 189 16.76 5.52 -13.61
CA ASP A 189 16.75 4.23 -14.30
C ASP A 189 15.85 4.22 -15.54
N PRO A 190 16.40 4.34 -16.76
CA PRO A 190 15.62 4.31 -18.00
C PRO A 190 14.89 2.99 -18.25
N ALA A 191 15.25 1.90 -17.54
CA ALA A 191 14.56 0.62 -17.68
C ALA A 191 13.20 0.65 -16.98
N ILE A 192 13.07 1.38 -15.87
CA ILE A 192 11.80 1.50 -15.16
C ILE A 192 10.79 2.32 -15.97
N GLU A 193 11.22 3.37 -16.69
CA GLU A 193 10.34 4.14 -17.57
C GLU A 193 9.74 3.27 -18.68
N ARG A 194 10.58 2.45 -19.33
CA ARG A 194 10.11 1.50 -20.36
C ARG A 194 9.15 0.45 -19.77
N LEU A 195 9.42 -0.03 -18.55
CA LEU A 195 8.56 -0.99 -17.89
C LEU A 195 7.19 -0.38 -17.56
N VAL A 196 7.15 0.83 -17.01
CA VAL A 196 5.90 1.56 -16.72
C VAL A 196 5.08 1.78 -17.99
N ALA A 197 5.71 2.24 -19.07
CA ALA A 197 5.04 2.43 -20.36
C ALA A 197 4.45 1.12 -20.89
N LEU A 198 5.20 0.01 -20.80
CA LEU A 198 4.74 -1.31 -21.25
C LEU A 198 3.56 -1.84 -20.42
N LEU A 199 3.58 -1.62 -19.11
CA LEU A 199 2.49 -2.01 -18.21
C LEU A 199 1.23 -1.16 -18.46
N SER A 200 1.38 0.12 -18.75
CA SER A 200 0.26 0.98 -19.16
C SER A 200 -0.37 0.48 -20.46
N ASP A 201 0.43 0.19 -21.46
CA ASP A 201 -0.05 -0.24 -22.78
C ASP A 201 -0.73 -1.63 -22.73
N ARG A 202 -0.11 -2.61 -22.09
CA ARG A 202 -0.60 -4.00 -22.08
C ARG A 202 -1.68 -4.30 -21.06
N TYR A 203 -1.64 -3.64 -19.90
CA TYR A 203 -2.48 -3.99 -18.75
C TYR A 203 -3.35 -2.85 -18.26
N MET A 204 -3.36 -1.70 -18.97
CA MET A 204 -4.20 -0.54 -18.66
C MET A 204 -3.99 -0.02 -17.22
N PHE A 205 -2.75 -0.10 -16.73
CA PHE A 205 -2.36 0.55 -15.50
C PHE A 205 -1.96 2.00 -15.79
N GLU A 206 -2.45 2.90 -14.97
CA GLU A 206 -2.12 4.33 -15.03
C GLU A 206 -1.33 4.72 -13.79
N GLU A 207 -0.36 5.65 -13.94
CA GLU A 207 0.33 6.18 -12.79
C GLU A 207 -0.65 6.85 -11.83
N GLU A 208 -0.44 6.64 -10.52
CA GLU A 208 -1.37 7.05 -9.48
C GLU A 208 -0.64 7.77 -8.35
N GLN A 209 -1.15 8.94 -7.99
CA GLN A 209 -0.65 9.74 -6.87
C GLN A 209 -1.46 9.55 -5.58
N ILE A 210 -2.64 8.90 -5.69
CA ILE A 210 -3.55 8.70 -4.57
C ILE A 210 -3.19 7.43 -3.81
N SER A 211 -3.10 7.51 -2.49
CA SER A 211 -2.83 6.35 -1.64
C SER A 211 -3.99 5.36 -1.59
N LYS A 212 -3.71 4.10 -1.22
CA LYS A 212 -4.73 3.07 -0.93
C LYS A 212 -5.79 3.58 0.05
N TYR A 213 -5.37 4.29 1.08
CA TYR A 213 -6.28 4.87 2.08
C TYR A 213 -7.21 5.92 1.46
N GLU A 214 -6.69 6.85 0.67
CA GLU A 214 -7.49 7.89 0.03
C GLU A 214 -8.50 7.31 -0.96
N ARG A 215 -8.14 6.26 -1.74
CA ARG A 215 -9.09 5.54 -2.60
C ARG A 215 -10.17 4.82 -1.80
N GLY A 216 -9.80 4.15 -0.71
CA GLY A 216 -10.76 3.54 0.21
C GLY A 216 -11.72 4.57 0.82
N ARG A 217 -11.22 5.75 1.20
CA ARG A 217 -12.08 6.87 1.66
C ARG A 217 -13.01 7.38 0.55
N ALA A 218 -12.55 7.43 -0.69
CA ALA A 218 -13.42 7.79 -1.83
C ALA A 218 -14.54 6.75 -2.02
N PHE A 219 -14.24 5.45 -1.90
CA PHE A 219 -15.26 4.40 -1.88
C PHE A 219 -16.29 4.62 -0.76
N LEU A 220 -15.85 4.85 0.49
CA LEU A 220 -16.76 5.09 1.61
C LEU A 220 -17.68 6.29 1.34
N ARG A 221 -17.17 7.39 0.82
CA ARG A 221 -17.99 8.56 0.41
C ARG A 221 -19.02 8.20 -0.67
N SER A 222 -18.64 7.37 -1.66
CA SER A 222 -19.52 6.97 -2.75
C SER A 222 -20.72 6.14 -2.29
N ILE A 223 -20.60 5.44 -1.16
CA ILE A 223 -21.69 4.64 -0.56
C ILE A 223 -22.43 5.36 0.56
N GLY A 224 -22.13 6.64 0.78
CA GLY A 224 -22.78 7.47 1.81
C GLY A 224 -22.36 7.12 3.25
N SER A 225 -21.25 6.46 3.44
CA SER A 225 -20.63 6.23 4.76
C SER A 225 -19.87 7.47 5.18
N ARG A 226 -20.03 7.90 6.44
CA ARG A 226 -19.43 9.12 6.99
C ARG A 226 -18.16 8.80 7.75
#